data_35546b55581ff7f5a54cea788a0d0a78
#
_entry.id   35546b55581ff7f5a54cea788a0d0a78
#
_cell.length_a   1.000
_cell.length_b   1.000
_cell.length_c   1.000
_cell.angle_alpha   90.00
_cell.angle_beta   90.00
_cell.angle_gamma   90.00
#
_symmetry.space_group_name_H-M   'P 1'
#
loop_
_entity.id
_entity.type
_entity.pdbx_description
1 polymer ?
#
loop_
_entity_poly.entity_id
_entity_poly.type
_entity_poly.pdbx_seq_one_letter_code
_entity_poly.pdbx_strand_id
1 'polypeptide(L)'
;MIHLDTSVLIDAFTGPRRAARRLRQLVEAGERIFLSALVLYEWRRGPRLSQEIADQEALFPSTETVPFGSAEASMASELCRRLKRARGREIDIAIAACAIAHDSWLWTANPTDFKDIPNLKLLE
;
A
#
# COMPACT_ATOMS: atom_id res chain seq x y z
N MET A 1 -2.83 6.25 -11.24
CA MET A 1 -2.02 5.21 -10.60
C MET A 1 -2.38 5.14 -9.11
N ILE A 2 -2.61 3.95 -8.62
CA ILE A 2 -3.05 3.71 -7.24
C ILE A 2 -2.11 2.69 -6.59
N HIS A 3 -1.54 3.06 -5.45
CA HIS A 3 -0.81 2.13 -4.58
C HIS A 3 -1.76 1.65 -3.48
N LEU A 4 -1.70 0.37 -3.16
CA LEU A 4 -2.51 -0.21 -2.08
C LEU A 4 -1.69 -0.26 -0.79
N ASP A 5 -2.33 0.15 0.31
CA ASP A 5 -1.82 -0.13 1.64
C ASP A 5 -2.11 -1.59 2.00
N THR A 6 -1.33 -2.15 2.90
CA THR A 6 -1.50 -3.54 3.37
C THR A 6 -2.91 -3.77 3.90
N SER A 7 -3.51 -2.79 4.57
CA SER A 7 -4.86 -2.89 5.10
C SER A 7 -5.90 -3.21 4.03
N VAL A 8 -5.73 -2.69 2.81
CA VAL A 8 -6.65 -2.95 1.71
C VAL A 8 -6.51 -4.38 1.20
N LEU A 9 -5.27 -4.90 1.13
CA LEU A 9 -5.07 -6.31 0.77
C LEU A 9 -5.74 -7.23 1.78
N ILE A 10 -5.59 -6.94 3.06
CA ILE A 10 -6.23 -7.72 4.12
C ILE A 10 -7.74 -7.70 3.92
N ASP A 11 -8.32 -6.52 3.71
CA ASP A 11 -9.76 -6.36 3.53
C ASP A 11 -10.26 -6.95 2.21
N ALA A 12 -9.42 -7.07 1.20
CA ALA A 12 -9.84 -7.61 -0.10
C ALA A 12 -9.74 -9.13 -0.17
N PHE A 13 -8.74 -9.73 0.48
CA PHE A 13 -8.43 -11.15 0.31
C PHE A 13 -8.70 -12.01 1.53
N THR A 14 -9.04 -11.42 2.68
CA THR A 14 -9.28 -12.18 3.91
C THR A 14 -10.63 -11.83 4.53
N GLY A 15 -11.13 -12.73 5.39
CA GLY A 15 -12.36 -12.52 6.16
C GLY A 15 -13.56 -12.22 5.25
N PRO A 16 -14.37 -11.20 5.58
CA PRO A 16 -15.56 -10.85 4.78
C PRO A 16 -15.24 -10.20 3.45
N ARG A 17 -13.98 -9.97 3.13
CA ARG A 17 -13.52 -9.41 1.85
C ARG A 17 -14.18 -8.07 1.50
N ARG A 18 -14.23 -7.16 2.47
CA ARG A 18 -14.95 -5.88 2.36
C ARG A 18 -14.46 -4.99 1.21
N ALA A 19 -13.17 -5.02 0.90
CA ALA A 19 -12.60 -4.20 -0.15
C ALA A 19 -12.61 -4.86 -1.53
N ALA A 20 -13.00 -6.14 -1.64
CA ALA A 20 -12.89 -6.90 -2.88
C ALA A 20 -13.72 -6.29 -4.01
N ARG A 21 -14.93 -5.85 -3.71
CA ARG A 21 -15.84 -5.28 -4.72
C ARG A 21 -15.28 -3.99 -5.32
N ARG A 22 -14.82 -3.08 -4.47
CA ARG A 22 -14.25 -1.81 -4.94
C ARG A 22 -12.95 -2.06 -5.74
N LEU A 23 -12.11 -2.98 -5.25
CA LEU A 23 -10.90 -3.34 -5.96
C LEU A 23 -11.21 -3.85 -7.37
N ARG A 24 -12.19 -4.75 -7.48
CA ARG A 24 -12.63 -5.26 -8.77
C ARG A 24 -13.14 -4.15 -9.68
N GLN A 25 -13.94 -3.23 -9.15
CA GLN A 25 -14.46 -2.09 -9.92
C GLN A 25 -13.33 -1.22 -10.45
N LEU A 26 -12.32 -0.94 -9.65
CA LEU A 26 -11.17 -0.14 -10.07
C LEU A 26 -10.36 -0.85 -11.16
N VAL A 27 -10.13 -2.16 -11.01
CA VAL A 27 -9.44 -2.96 -12.03
C VAL A 27 -10.22 -2.96 -13.34
N GLU A 28 -11.53 -3.20 -13.27
CA GLU A 28 -12.40 -3.21 -14.46
C GLU A 28 -12.49 -1.84 -15.12
N ALA A 29 -12.35 -0.76 -14.36
CA ALA A 29 -12.32 0.60 -14.89
C ALA A 29 -10.98 0.95 -15.56
N GLY A 30 -10.02 0.05 -15.56
CA GLY A 30 -8.73 0.27 -16.19
C GLY A 30 -7.73 1.02 -15.33
N GLU A 31 -8.00 1.16 -14.03
CA GLU A 31 -7.07 1.80 -13.11
C GLU A 31 -5.79 0.97 -12.96
N ARG A 32 -4.65 1.64 -12.95
CA ARG A 32 -3.36 0.99 -12.74
C ARG A 32 -3.08 0.90 -11.25
N ILE A 33 -3.09 -0.31 -10.72
CA ILE A 33 -2.99 -0.58 -9.29
C ILE A 33 -1.71 -1.36 -9.00
N PHE A 34 -0.96 -0.92 -7.99
CA PHE A 34 0.34 -1.48 -7.66
C PHE A 34 0.47 -1.77 -6.17
N LEU A 35 1.33 -2.73 -5.85
CA LEU A 35 1.84 -2.94 -4.52
C LEU A 35 3.29 -2.51 -4.47
N SER A 36 3.70 -1.84 -3.39
CA SER A 36 5.13 -1.70 -3.11
C SER A 36 5.69 -3.00 -2.53
N ALA A 37 6.99 -3.18 -2.63
CA ALA A 37 7.68 -4.32 -2.00
C ALA A 37 7.44 -4.36 -0.48
N LEU A 38 7.26 -3.19 0.15
CA LEU A 38 6.96 -3.10 1.58
C LEU A 38 5.59 -3.70 1.91
N VAL A 39 4.59 -3.42 1.08
CA VAL A 39 3.24 -3.98 1.26
C VAL A 39 3.27 -5.48 1.04
N LEU A 40 4.00 -5.95 0.04
CA LEU A 40 4.17 -7.39 -0.18
C LEU A 40 4.80 -8.06 1.05
N TYR A 41 5.82 -7.44 1.63
CA TYR A 41 6.47 -7.93 2.84
C TYR A 41 5.48 -8.02 4.02
N GLU A 42 4.75 -6.94 4.29
CA GLU A 42 3.78 -6.93 5.40
C GLU A 42 2.67 -7.96 5.18
N TRP A 43 2.18 -8.06 3.96
CA TRP A 43 1.15 -9.01 3.60
C TRP A 43 1.61 -10.45 3.87
N ARG A 44 2.78 -10.81 3.36
CA ARG A 44 3.28 -12.19 3.45
C ARG A 44 3.78 -12.60 4.82
N ARG A 45 4.27 -11.68 5.63
CA ARG A 45 4.71 -12.01 6.98
C ARG A 45 3.56 -12.26 7.95
N GLY A 46 2.37 -11.81 7.62
CA GLY A 46 1.19 -12.01 8.46
C GLY A 46 0.61 -13.41 8.31
N PRO A 47 -0.38 -13.75 9.16
CA PRO A 47 -1.03 -15.06 9.10
C PRO A 47 -1.96 -15.13 7.89
N ARG A 48 -1.51 -15.79 6.83
CA ARG A 48 -2.27 -15.93 5.58
C ARG A 48 -2.48 -17.40 5.25
N LEU A 49 -3.66 -17.71 4.73
CA LEU A 49 -3.92 -19.03 4.15
C LEU A 49 -3.21 -19.13 2.80
N SER A 50 -2.87 -20.36 2.39
CA SER A 50 -2.22 -20.60 1.10
C SER A 50 -3.04 -20.05 -0.06
N GLN A 51 -4.38 -20.16 0.00
CA GLN A 51 -5.25 -19.63 -1.04
C GLN A 51 -5.21 -18.09 -1.09
N GLU A 52 -5.09 -17.44 0.06
CA GLU A 52 -4.99 -15.97 0.11
C GLU A 52 -3.71 -15.47 -0.55
N ILE A 53 -2.60 -16.15 -0.32
CA ILE A 53 -1.33 -15.86 -0.99
C ILE A 53 -1.46 -16.08 -2.50
N ALA A 54 -2.10 -17.19 -2.91
CA ALA A 54 -2.31 -17.51 -4.32
C ALA A 54 -3.18 -16.45 -5.01
N ASP A 55 -4.24 -16.00 -4.36
CA ASP A 55 -5.12 -14.95 -4.88
C ASP A 55 -4.37 -13.63 -5.08
N GLN A 56 -3.54 -13.25 -4.10
CA GLN A 56 -2.72 -12.06 -4.23
C GLN A 56 -1.73 -12.20 -5.39
N GLU A 57 -1.04 -13.35 -5.49
CA GLU A 57 -0.05 -13.57 -6.54
C GLU A 57 -0.68 -13.55 -7.94
N ALA A 58 -1.91 -14.06 -8.07
CA ALA A 58 -2.63 -14.04 -9.33
C ALA A 58 -3.00 -12.63 -9.79
N LEU A 59 -3.44 -11.77 -8.87
CA LEU A 59 -3.85 -10.41 -9.22
C LEU A 59 -2.69 -9.41 -9.18
N PHE A 60 -1.79 -9.56 -8.22
CA PHE A 60 -0.63 -8.70 -8.02
C PHE A 60 0.63 -9.55 -7.90
N PRO A 61 1.20 -9.99 -9.03
CA PRO A 61 2.41 -10.83 -9.00
C PRO A 61 3.55 -10.15 -8.25
N SER A 62 4.28 -10.91 -7.45
CA SER A 62 5.41 -10.39 -6.67
C SER A 62 6.50 -9.80 -7.55
N THR A 63 6.64 -10.30 -8.78
CA THR A 63 7.62 -9.78 -9.75
C THR A 63 7.27 -8.40 -10.28
N GLU A 64 6.04 -7.93 -10.06
CA GLU A 64 5.56 -6.63 -10.53
C GLU A 64 5.42 -5.61 -9.39
N THR A 65 5.89 -5.92 -8.20
CA THR A 65 5.88 -4.96 -7.09
C THR A 65 6.82 -3.80 -7.36
N VAL A 66 6.44 -2.63 -6.87
CA VAL A 66 7.27 -1.43 -6.97
C VAL A 66 8.38 -1.53 -5.93
N PRO A 67 9.66 -1.46 -6.35
CA PRO A 67 10.77 -1.57 -5.41
C PRO A 67 10.82 -0.41 -4.43
N PHE A 68 11.33 -0.68 -3.23
CA PHE A 68 11.70 0.35 -2.28
C PHE A 68 13.20 0.63 -2.49
N GLY A 69 13.48 1.51 -3.44
CA GLY A 69 14.84 1.86 -3.81
C GLY A 69 15.33 3.12 -3.11
N SER A 70 16.45 3.68 -3.61
CA SER A 70 17.09 4.84 -2.98
C SER A 70 16.21 6.09 -3.01
N ALA A 71 15.46 6.31 -4.08
CA ALA A 71 14.55 7.47 -4.16
C ALA A 71 13.46 7.39 -3.10
N GLU A 72 12.84 6.23 -2.96
CA GLU A 72 11.80 5.97 -1.96
C GLU A 72 12.36 6.05 -0.54
N ALA A 73 13.56 5.52 -0.33
CA ALA A 73 14.22 5.58 0.98
C ALA A 73 14.53 7.04 1.37
N SER A 74 15.00 7.84 0.44
CA SER A 74 15.28 9.26 0.67
C SER A 74 14.00 10.02 1.04
N MET A 75 12.92 9.79 0.30
CA MET A 75 11.62 10.38 0.58
C MET A 75 11.11 9.97 1.96
N ALA A 76 11.17 8.68 2.27
CA ALA A 76 10.71 8.16 3.56
C ALA A 76 11.49 8.76 4.73
N SER A 77 12.82 8.86 4.61
CA SER A 77 13.66 9.42 5.66
C SER A 77 13.38 10.91 5.88
N GLU A 78 13.14 11.65 4.80
CA GLU A 78 12.77 13.07 4.90
C GLU A 78 11.43 13.23 5.61
N LEU A 79 10.44 12.42 5.28
CA LEU A 79 9.14 12.44 5.95
C LEU A 79 9.27 12.12 7.44
N CYS A 80 10.06 11.11 7.79
CA CYS A 80 10.30 10.75 9.19
C CYS A 80 10.89 11.91 9.98
N ARG A 81 11.79 12.69 9.38
CA ARG A 81 12.39 13.85 10.05
C ARG A 81 11.41 15.01 10.19
N ARG A 82 10.48 15.16 9.26
CA ARG A 82 9.52 16.27 9.25
C ARG A 82 8.30 16.04 10.11
N LEU A 83 7.89 14.80 10.28
CA LEU A 83 6.67 14.46 11.00
C LEU A 83 6.93 14.45 12.50
N LYS A 84 5.97 14.98 13.27
CA LYS A 84 6.04 15.00 14.74
C LYS A 84 5.94 13.60 15.34
N ARG A 85 5.22 12.69 14.68
CA ARG A 85 4.94 11.33 15.17
C ARG A 85 5.39 10.29 14.15
N ALA A 86 6.69 10.21 13.91
CA ALA A 86 7.24 9.20 13.02
C ALA A 86 7.49 7.86 13.72
N ARG A 87 7.83 7.89 15.01
CA ARG A 87 8.19 6.69 15.77
C ARG A 87 7.01 5.71 15.85
N GLY A 88 7.26 4.47 15.49
CA GLY A 88 6.25 3.42 15.42
C GLY A 88 5.43 3.42 14.15
N ARG A 89 5.67 4.37 13.25
CA ARG A 89 4.94 4.50 11.98
C ARG A 89 5.88 4.37 10.77
N GLU A 90 7.09 3.89 10.98
CA GLU A 90 8.13 3.91 9.95
C GLU A 90 7.72 3.17 8.68
N ILE A 91 7.06 2.01 8.82
CA ILE A 91 6.61 1.25 7.65
C ILE A 91 5.48 1.98 6.92
N ASP A 92 4.51 2.51 7.64
CA ASP A 92 3.41 3.28 7.03
C ASP A 92 3.94 4.52 6.30
N ILE A 93 4.89 5.22 6.90
CA ILE A 93 5.53 6.38 6.28
C ILE A 93 6.29 5.95 5.01
N ALA A 94 6.99 4.81 5.06
CA ALA A 94 7.70 4.28 3.90
C ALA A 94 6.74 3.87 2.78
N ILE A 95 5.59 3.28 3.10
CA ILE A 95 4.54 2.96 2.13
C ILE A 95 4.01 4.25 1.48
N ALA A 96 3.74 5.27 2.29
CA ALA A 96 3.30 6.57 1.77
C ALA A 96 4.36 7.20 0.87
N ALA A 97 5.64 7.10 1.24
CA ALA A 97 6.75 7.62 0.46
C ALA A 97 6.80 6.99 -0.93
N CYS A 98 6.51 5.70 -1.04
CA CYS A 98 6.44 5.03 -2.35
C CYS A 98 5.35 5.65 -3.23
N ALA A 99 4.17 5.90 -2.67
CA ALA A 99 3.08 6.52 -3.41
C ALA A 99 3.44 7.94 -3.86
N ILE A 100 4.04 8.74 -2.98
CA ILE A 100 4.47 10.10 -3.28
C ILE A 100 5.55 10.10 -4.37
N ALA A 101 6.55 9.25 -4.23
CA ALA A 101 7.68 9.19 -5.18
C ALA A 101 7.22 8.80 -6.59
N HIS A 102 6.13 8.06 -6.71
CA HIS A 102 5.56 7.63 -7.98
C HIS A 102 4.36 8.48 -8.42
N ASP A 103 4.12 9.59 -7.73
CA ASP A 103 2.98 10.49 -8.01
C ASP A 103 1.65 9.73 -8.09
N SER A 104 1.43 8.87 -7.12
CA SER A 104 0.33 7.91 -7.08
C SER A 104 -0.63 8.23 -5.94
N TRP A 105 -1.88 7.83 -6.10
CA TRP A 105 -2.84 7.81 -4.99
C TRP A 105 -2.50 6.64 -4.07
N LEU A 106 -2.74 6.81 -2.78
CA LEU A 106 -2.69 5.70 -1.82
C LEU A 106 -4.11 5.35 -1.39
N TRP A 107 -4.48 4.08 -1.55
CA TRP A 107 -5.74 3.55 -1.02
C TRP A 107 -5.43 2.76 0.24
N THR A 108 -6.00 3.21 1.36
CA THR A 108 -5.87 2.59 2.67
C THR A 108 -7.24 2.43 3.32
N ALA A 109 -7.39 1.39 4.16
CA ALA A 109 -8.58 1.23 4.98
C ALA A 109 -8.53 2.12 6.23
N ASN A 110 -7.37 2.72 6.53
CA ASN A 110 -7.14 3.54 7.71
C ASN A 110 -6.64 4.94 7.34
N PRO A 111 -7.44 5.74 6.63
CA PRO A 111 -6.97 7.05 6.13
C PRO A 111 -6.53 8.00 7.23
N THR A 112 -7.09 7.88 8.42
CA THR A 112 -6.71 8.71 9.58
C THR A 112 -5.24 8.58 9.92
N ASP A 113 -4.65 7.38 9.72
CA ASP A 113 -3.24 7.13 10.03
C ASP A 113 -2.28 7.80 9.05
N PHE A 114 -2.79 8.36 7.95
CA PHE A 114 -1.98 8.94 6.88
C PHE A 114 -2.26 10.43 6.64
N LYS A 115 -3.22 11.02 7.35
CA LYS A 115 -3.67 12.41 7.07
C LYS A 115 -2.63 13.47 7.30
N ASP A 116 -1.68 13.24 8.20
CA ASP A 116 -0.64 14.20 8.54
C ASP A 116 0.56 14.17 7.59
N ILE A 117 0.57 13.24 6.64
CA ILE A 117 1.70 13.08 5.71
C ILE A 117 1.55 14.10 4.57
N PRO A 118 2.50 15.06 4.45
CA PRO A 118 2.40 16.09 3.42
C PRO A 118 2.57 15.51 2.01
N ASN A 119 1.85 16.07 1.05
CA ASN A 119 1.89 15.72 -0.36
C ASN A 119 1.33 14.32 -0.71
N LEU A 120 0.82 13.60 0.27
CA LEU A 120 0.20 12.30 0.01
C LEU A 120 -1.23 12.51 -0.51
N LYS A 121 -1.54 11.86 -1.63
CA LYS A 121 -2.90 11.85 -2.19
C LYS A 121 -3.60 10.58 -1.73
N LEU A 122 -4.61 10.72 -0.88
CA LEU A 122 -5.40 9.59 -0.39
C LEU A 122 -6.61 9.36 -1.31
N LEU A 123 -6.80 8.12 -1.72
CA LEU A 123 -7.97 7.72 -2.48
C LEU A 123 -9.15 7.55 -1.52
N GLU A 124 -10.26 8.18 -1.85
CA GLU A 124 -11.49 8.10 -1.05
C GLU A 124 -12.53 7.14 -1.62
#